data_e11c196ef8fc6c38b8c1fc61db1d432e
#
_entry.id   e11c196ef8fc6c38b8c1fc61db1d432e
#
_cell.length_a   1.000
_cell.length_b   1.000
_cell.length_c   1.000
_cell.angle_alpha   90.00
_cell.angle_beta   90.00
_cell.angle_gamma   90.00
#
_symmetry.space_group_name_H-M   'P 1'
#
loop_
_entity.id
_entity.type
_entity.pdbx_description
1 polymer ?
#
loop_
_entity_poly.entity_id
_entity_poly.type
_entity_poly.pdbx_seq_one_letter_code
_entity_poly.pdbx_strand_id
1 'polypeptide(L)'
;MNESVPSTRRRRGALATAVATLLAALSLPVTGAAAATGTPVPPVPSRYTQQRLAWQPCAEAPELECATMAVPRDWHHPKRGPDLSVAVSRHRADDPAKRRGTLLMAAGGPGGAGLLRPGSFVRAAPAVGAAYDVVGFDQRGVGRSTRPVCQTPEEFQDFFAGDFRDDDPAARARVIDDSRRLGADCARRSGGLLPFLTTEQTVRDLDLFRALLGERRITYYGPSYATMIGAYYATLFPRRVERMVLDSNVGFDGSWERFQLGQPMSFQRRFEEDFLPWLAARDDTYHYGATVAEAGAHWERRRAALHDGPLVDGALTVGPNQLDNGTVQAVYRASDGFPALATALTALDDWPGASPTARETARQVFGQYLSPGFLAEYFAVTCNDTPWTGDLDTWVARGRELTARWPLAGARTLAFAAVCATWPAPTAPRVRVTGAGLPPTLMLNSVHDPATYYEAARSAHRALRGSRLVTVTGSGDHGQYPGSNACVREVVESYLLDGRVPARDLSCP
;
A
#
# COMPACT_ATOMS: atom_id res chain seq x y z
N MET A 1 2.32 28.54 -68.45
CA MET A 1 2.92 29.86 -68.50
C MET A 1 3.99 29.86 -67.42
N ASN A 2 5.20 29.40 -67.70
CA ASN A 2 6.38 30.15 -68.21
C ASN A 2 6.56 31.42 -67.39
N GLU A 3 7.70 31.62 -66.68
CA GLU A 3 9.09 31.81 -67.10
C GLU A 3 10.01 31.71 -65.89
N SER A 4 11.10 30.94 -65.83
CA SER A 4 12.43 31.13 -66.40
C SER A 4 13.29 32.24 -65.77
N VAL A 5 14.27 31.86 -64.91
CA VAL A 5 15.72 32.04 -64.84
C VAL A 5 16.30 33.31 -65.45
N PRO A 6 17.41 34.00 -64.97
CA PRO A 6 18.71 33.34 -64.97
C PRO A 6 19.76 33.75 -63.86
N SER A 7 20.81 32.92 -63.84
CA SER A 7 22.08 32.94 -63.16
C SER A 7 22.98 34.14 -63.51
N THR A 8 23.90 34.50 -62.58
CA THR A 8 25.26 34.96 -62.99
C THR A 8 26.32 34.53 -61.98
N ARG A 9 27.29 33.77 -62.50
CA ARG A 9 28.60 33.51 -61.92
C ARG A 9 29.49 34.78 -62.02
N ARG A 10 30.28 35.06 -60.98
CA ARG A 10 31.64 35.62 -61.18
C ARG A 10 32.64 35.03 -60.18
N ARG A 11 33.73 34.54 -60.75
CA ARG A 11 34.97 34.08 -60.12
C ARG A 11 35.94 35.29 -59.86
N ARG A 12 36.85 35.05 -58.93
CA ARG A 12 38.24 35.51 -58.69
C ARG A 12 38.38 35.85 -57.21
N GLY A 13 39.44 35.55 -56.51
CA GLY A 13 40.72 34.96 -56.76
C GLY A 13 41.43 34.85 -55.42
N ALA A 14 42.39 33.97 -55.32
CA ALA A 14 43.12 33.53 -54.13
C ALA A 14 44.00 34.66 -53.52
N LEU A 15 44.12 34.63 -52.17
CA LEU A 15 45.43 34.94 -51.52
C LEU A 15 45.47 34.13 -50.20
N ALA A 16 46.53 33.31 -50.16
CA ALA A 16 46.85 32.52 -48.97
C ALA A 16 47.61 33.38 -47.98
N THR A 17 47.25 33.41 -46.74
CA THR A 17 48.11 33.82 -45.62
C THR A 17 47.93 32.84 -44.48
N ALA A 18 48.96 32.04 -44.23
CA ALA A 18 49.08 31.14 -43.14
C ALA A 18 49.27 31.93 -41.84
N VAL A 19 48.33 31.73 -40.87
CA VAL A 19 48.54 32.12 -39.49
C VAL A 19 48.39 30.84 -38.67
N ALA A 20 49.52 30.37 -38.16
CA ALA A 20 49.57 29.27 -37.19
C ALA A 20 49.04 29.78 -35.82
N THR A 21 47.91 29.37 -35.43
CA THR A 21 47.37 29.56 -34.04
C THR A 21 47.51 28.26 -33.26
N LEU A 22 48.35 28.28 -32.24
CA LEU A 22 48.45 27.26 -31.22
C LEU A 22 47.09 27.13 -30.50
N LEU A 23 46.43 25.99 -30.66
CA LEU A 23 45.31 25.56 -29.82
C LEU A 23 45.89 24.88 -28.57
N ALA A 24 46.01 25.65 -27.49
CA ALA A 24 46.17 25.08 -26.16
C ALA A 24 44.83 24.39 -25.75
N ALA A 25 44.80 23.08 -25.73
CA ALA A 25 43.70 22.30 -25.23
C ALA A 25 43.58 22.50 -23.71
N LEU A 26 42.68 23.39 -23.28
CA LEU A 26 42.20 23.42 -21.90
C LEU A 26 41.30 22.21 -21.68
N SER A 27 41.84 21.14 -21.13
CA SER A 27 41.07 20.03 -20.53
C SER A 27 40.44 20.56 -19.25
N LEU A 28 39.20 21.00 -19.34
CA LEU A 28 38.34 21.20 -18.15
C LEU A 28 38.04 19.82 -17.53
N PRO A 29 38.25 19.64 -16.22
CA PRO A 29 37.84 18.40 -15.58
C PRO A 29 36.29 18.33 -15.64
N VAL A 30 35.78 17.25 -16.21
CA VAL A 30 34.37 16.88 -16.08
C VAL A 30 34.13 16.65 -14.60
N THR A 31 33.57 17.65 -13.92
CA THR A 31 33.06 17.49 -12.55
C THR A 31 31.94 16.45 -12.59
N GLY A 32 32.25 15.27 -12.08
CA GLY A 32 31.30 14.21 -11.93
C GLY A 32 30.04 14.74 -11.23
N ALA A 33 28.87 14.36 -11.75
CA ALA A 33 27.59 14.67 -11.16
C ALA A 33 27.64 14.31 -9.66
N ALA A 34 27.49 15.33 -8.80
CA ALA A 34 27.39 15.16 -7.38
C ALA A 34 26.24 14.18 -7.11
N ALA A 35 26.58 12.99 -6.63
CA ALA A 35 25.61 12.10 -6.01
C ALA A 35 24.92 12.92 -4.91
N ALA A 36 23.59 12.89 -4.88
CA ALA A 36 22.81 13.54 -3.85
C ALA A 36 23.35 13.07 -2.48
N THR A 37 24.06 13.94 -1.81
CA THR A 37 24.59 13.69 -0.45
C THR A 37 23.42 13.75 0.50
N GLY A 38 22.73 12.60 0.69
CA GLY A 38 21.87 12.43 1.81
C GLY A 38 22.67 12.67 3.09
N THR A 39 22.13 13.41 4.04
CA THR A 39 22.74 13.64 5.35
C THR A 39 23.27 12.31 5.90
N PRO A 40 24.55 12.21 6.30
CA PRO A 40 25.08 10.95 6.83
C PRO A 40 24.24 10.52 8.03
N VAL A 41 23.66 9.33 7.96
CA VAL A 41 22.93 8.77 9.08
C VAL A 41 23.95 8.49 10.19
N PRO A 42 23.72 8.99 11.40
CA PRO A 42 24.65 8.77 12.50
C PRO A 42 24.83 7.27 12.79
N PRO A 43 25.98 6.85 13.31
CA PRO A 43 26.20 5.45 13.65
C PRO A 43 25.17 4.99 14.68
N VAL A 44 24.60 3.81 14.44
CA VAL A 44 23.58 3.21 15.31
C VAL A 44 24.21 2.93 16.68
N PRO A 45 23.66 3.45 17.80
CA PRO A 45 24.18 3.18 19.12
C PRO A 45 24.18 1.68 19.44
N SER A 46 25.24 1.23 20.14
CA SER A 46 25.46 -0.20 20.46
C SER A 46 24.31 -0.81 21.27
N ARG A 47 23.61 -0.02 22.10
CA ARG A 47 22.43 -0.50 22.85
C ARG A 47 21.33 -1.10 21.96
N TYR A 48 21.22 -0.66 20.71
CA TYR A 48 20.26 -1.26 19.76
C TYR A 48 20.86 -2.48 19.05
N THR A 49 22.10 -2.39 18.60
CA THR A 49 22.73 -3.46 17.81
C THR A 49 23.19 -4.65 18.65
N GLN A 50 23.36 -4.48 19.97
CA GLN A 50 23.79 -5.51 20.91
C GLN A 50 22.65 -6.07 21.77
N GLN A 51 21.41 -5.59 21.61
CA GLN A 51 20.26 -6.17 22.32
C GLN A 51 20.03 -7.61 21.89
N ARG A 52 19.54 -8.42 22.82
CA ARG A 52 19.16 -9.82 22.55
C ARG A 52 17.64 -9.92 22.54
N LEU A 53 17.08 -10.54 21.50
CA LEU A 53 15.66 -10.80 21.40
C LEU A 53 15.29 -11.97 22.33
N ALA A 54 14.46 -11.70 23.33
CA ALA A 54 13.96 -12.70 24.26
C ALA A 54 12.74 -13.42 23.64
N TRP A 55 13.02 -14.44 22.87
CA TRP A 55 11.99 -15.22 22.17
C TRP A 55 11.16 -16.05 23.14
N GLN A 56 9.83 -15.97 23.02
CA GLN A 56 8.83 -16.74 23.77
C GLN A 56 7.72 -17.19 22.81
N PRO A 57 7.00 -18.25 23.07
CA PRO A 57 5.80 -18.59 22.27
C PRO A 57 4.85 -17.39 22.21
N CYS A 58 4.31 -17.10 21.02
CA CYS A 58 3.30 -16.05 20.89
C CYS A 58 1.99 -16.50 21.55
N ALA A 59 1.36 -15.64 22.35
CA ALA A 59 0.14 -16.00 23.11
C ALA A 59 -1.03 -16.45 22.22
N GLU A 60 -1.19 -15.85 21.03
CA GLU A 60 -2.31 -16.11 20.11
C GLU A 60 -1.95 -17.11 19.01
N ALA A 61 -0.66 -17.47 18.86
CA ALA A 61 -0.15 -18.37 17.84
C ALA A 61 1.08 -19.11 18.39
N PRO A 62 0.91 -20.15 19.24
CA PRO A 62 2.02 -20.83 19.92
C PRO A 62 3.04 -21.48 18.98
N GLU A 63 2.68 -21.70 17.71
CA GLU A 63 3.58 -22.16 16.67
C GLU A 63 4.61 -21.10 16.23
N LEU A 64 4.42 -19.85 16.67
CA LEU A 64 5.35 -18.75 16.47
C LEU A 64 6.10 -18.41 17.76
N GLU A 65 7.32 -17.93 17.60
CA GLU A 65 8.06 -17.28 18.68
C GLU A 65 7.96 -15.76 18.52
N CYS A 66 7.60 -15.06 19.58
CA CYS A 66 7.49 -13.60 19.64
C CYS A 66 8.58 -12.99 20.49
N ALA A 67 9.00 -11.78 20.15
CA ALA A 67 9.91 -10.96 20.94
C ALA A 67 9.61 -9.47 20.73
N THR A 68 10.25 -8.63 21.51
CA THR A 68 10.21 -7.17 21.33
C THR A 68 11.64 -6.66 21.14
N MET A 69 11.82 -5.77 20.16
CA MET A 69 13.06 -5.03 19.98
C MET A 69 12.88 -3.55 20.31
N ALA A 70 13.87 -2.93 20.93
CA ALA A 70 13.91 -1.49 21.12
C ALA A 70 14.50 -0.83 19.88
N VAL A 71 13.91 0.27 19.45
CA VAL A 71 14.39 1.09 18.34
C VAL A 71 14.39 2.56 18.72
N PRO A 72 15.25 3.42 18.15
CA PRO A 72 15.18 4.84 18.41
C PRO A 72 13.88 5.41 17.84
N ARG A 73 13.29 6.37 18.52
CA ARG A 73 12.14 7.12 17.98
C ARG A 73 12.48 7.77 16.63
N ASP A 74 13.70 8.33 16.55
CA ASP A 74 14.23 8.99 15.36
C ASP A 74 15.58 8.40 14.98
N TRP A 75 15.66 7.72 13.84
CA TRP A 75 16.91 7.16 13.32
C TRP A 75 17.94 8.21 12.90
N HIS A 76 17.51 9.45 12.62
CA HIS A 76 18.42 10.55 12.30
C HIS A 76 19.03 11.17 13.57
N HIS A 77 18.34 11.02 14.72
CA HIS A 77 18.81 11.47 16.03
C HIS A 77 18.62 10.39 17.09
N PRO A 78 19.32 9.23 16.99
CA PRO A 78 19.02 8.02 17.78
C PRO A 78 19.27 8.15 19.28
N LYS A 79 19.77 9.28 19.74
CA LYS A 79 19.96 9.60 21.17
C LYS A 79 18.87 10.53 21.71
N ARG A 80 17.93 10.99 20.87
CA ARG A 80 16.88 11.93 21.26
C ARG A 80 15.55 11.24 21.48
N GLY A 81 14.88 11.59 22.58
CA GLY A 81 13.55 11.09 22.92
C GLY A 81 13.56 9.64 23.45
N PRO A 82 12.37 9.13 23.81
CA PRO A 82 12.22 7.76 24.30
C PRO A 82 12.43 6.75 23.16
N ASP A 83 12.88 5.55 23.52
CA ASP A 83 12.91 4.42 22.61
C ASP A 83 11.47 3.95 22.31
N LEU A 84 11.26 3.39 21.12
CA LEU A 84 10.03 2.71 20.75
C LEU A 84 10.22 1.20 20.87
N SER A 85 9.12 0.50 21.11
CA SER A 85 9.05 -0.96 21.07
C SER A 85 8.51 -1.41 19.73
N VAL A 86 9.18 -2.37 19.08
CA VAL A 86 8.71 -3.04 17.86
C VAL A 86 8.56 -4.52 18.17
N ALA A 87 7.32 -5.02 18.01
CA ALA A 87 7.02 -6.43 18.19
C ALA A 87 7.41 -7.22 16.94
N VAL A 88 8.13 -8.33 17.15
CA VAL A 88 8.64 -9.19 16.09
C VAL A 88 8.30 -10.64 16.36
N SER A 89 8.17 -11.43 15.30
CA SER A 89 7.90 -12.87 15.41
C SER A 89 8.73 -13.66 14.42
N ARG A 90 8.81 -14.98 14.68
CA ARG A 90 9.40 -15.93 13.74
C ARG A 90 8.71 -17.27 13.79
N HIS A 91 8.63 -17.90 12.63
CA HIS A 91 8.47 -19.32 12.43
C HIS A 91 9.80 -19.88 11.95
N ARG A 92 10.36 -20.87 12.61
CA ARG A 92 11.61 -21.50 12.16
C ARG A 92 11.34 -22.40 10.97
N ALA A 93 12.30 -22.54 10.08
CA ALA A 93 12.24 -23.48 8.98
C ALA A 93 11.89 -24.89 9.50
N ASP A 94 10.85 -25.53 8.93
CA ASP A 94 10.39 -26.85 9.36
C ASP A 94 11.47 -27.92 9.14
N ASP A 95 12.37 -27.71 8.15
CA ASP A 95 13.51 -28.58 7.89
C ASP A 95 14.82 -27.77 8.02
N PRO A 96 15.46 -27.80 9.19
CA PRO A 96 16.73 -27.07 9.42
C PRO A 96 17.85 -27.44 8.45
N ALA A 97 17.86 -28.67 7.90
CA ALA A 97 18.87 -29.11 6.93
C ALA A 97 18.65 -28.45 5.55
N LYS A 98 17.46 -28.01 5.24
CA LYS A 98 17.11 -27.28 4.00
C LYS A 98 17.07 -25.76 4.19
N ARG A 99 17.34 -25.26 5.39
CA ARG A 99 17.26 -23.83 5.68
C ARG A 99 18.12 -23.00 4.72
N ARG A 100 17.51 -22.03 4.04
CA ARG A 100 18.14 -21.14 3.05
C ARG A 100 18.40 -19.73 3.59
N GLY A 101 17.91 -19.41 4.79
CA GLY A 101 18.04 -18.10 5.41
C GLY A 101 16.71 -17.60 5.99
N THR A 102 16.56 -16.31 6.08
CA THR A 102 15.37 -15.66 6.63
C THR A 102 14.54 -15.00 5.53
N LEU A 103 13.24 -15.27 5.53
CA LEU A 103 12.23 -14.57 4.72
C LEU A 103 11.45 -13.61 5.63
N LEU A 104 11.61 -12.32 5.40
CA LEU A 104 10.88 -11.30 6.13
C LEU A 104 9.59 -10.95 5.41
N MET A 105 8.48 -11.07 6.13
CA MET A 105 7.16 -10.63 5.70
C MET A 105 6.82 -9.28 6.31
N ALA A 106 6.46 -8.31 5.48
CA ALA A 106 5.85 -7.08 5.93
C ALA A 106 4.34 -7.08 5.66
N ALA A 107 3.59 -6.36 6.46
CA ALA A 107 2.16 -6.17 6.25
C ALA A 107 1.88 -4.91 5.46
N GLY A 108 0.79 -4.93 4.66
CA GLY A 108 0.29 -3.77 3.92
C GLY A 108 -0.54 -2.82 4.79
N GLY A 109 -1.36 -2.04 4.14
CA GLY A 109 -2.17 -0.97 4.69
C GLY A 109 -1.80 0.36 4.05
N PRO A 110 -1.06 1.27 4.71
CA PRO A 110 -0.36 1.21 6.02
C PRO A 110 -1.28 0.87 7.20
N GLY A 111 -0.71 0.35 8.29
CA GLY A 111 -1.45 0.09 9.54
C GLY A 111 -1.86 -1.38 9.75
N GLY A 112 -1.59 -2.26 8.80
CA GLY A 112 -1.85 -3.69 8.96
C GLY A 112 -0.85 -4.37 9.88
N ALA A 113 -1.35 -5.19 10.85
CA ALA A 113 -0.51 -5.97 11.74
C ALA A 113 0.21 -7.10 10.99
N GLY A 114 1.51 -7.23 11.23
CA GLY A 114 2.38 -8.20 10.59
C GLY A 114 2.85 -9.34 11.49
N LEU A 115 2.73 -9.16 12.81
CA LEU A 115 3.29 -10.06 13.80
C LEU A 115 2.89 -11.53 13.62
N LEU A 116 1.61 -11.81 13.37
CA LEU A 116 1.11 -13.19 13.28
C LEU A 116 1.03 -13.74 11.84
N ARG A 117 1.40 -12.94 10.85
CA ARG A 117 1.35 -13.35 9.43
C ARG A 117 2.26 -14.52 9.06
N PRO A 118 3.45 -14.73 9.68
CA PRO A 118 4.27 -15.89 9.36
C PRO A 118 3.52 -17.22 9.50
N GLY A 119 2.69 -17.39 10.52
CA GLY A 119 1.92 -18.64 10.72
C GLY A 119 0.95 -18.94 9.59
N SER A 120 0.18 -17.96 9.13
CA SER A 120 -0.73 -18.15 7.98
C SER A 120 0.02 -18.34 6.66
N PHE A 121 1.13 -17.65 6.50
CA PHE A 121 1.95 -17.75 5.29
C PHE A 121 2.56 -19.15 5.12
N VAL A 122 3.18 -19.71 6.16
CA VAL A 122 3.81 -21.04 6.06
C VAL A 122 2.77 -22.14 5.81
N ARG A 123 1.55 -22.00 6.37
CA ARG A 123 0.46 -22.92 6.05
C ARG A 123 0.03 -22.84 4.58
N ALA A 124 0.02 -21.66 4.00
CA ALA A 124 -0.39 -21.45 2.60
C ALA A 124 0.75 -21.70 1.60
N ALA A 125 2.01 -21.62 2.03
CA ALA A 125 3.22 -21.85 1.23
C ALA A 125 4.19 -22.83 1.92
N PRO A 126 3.81 -24.09 2.14
CA PRO A 126 4.58 -25.03 2.98
C PRO A 126 5.99 -25.31 2.43
N ALA A 127 6.21 -25.31 1.11
CA ALA A 127 7.54 -25.48 0.54
C ALA A 127 8.50 -24.34 0.93
N VAL A 128 7.99 -23.10 1.05
CA VAL A 128 8.76 -21.95 1.49
C VAL A 128 8.95 -22.00 3.01
N GLY A 129 7.93 -22.38 3.78
CA GLY A 129 8.01 -22.59 5.23
C GLY A 129 9.06 -23.62 5.63
N ALA A 130 9.18 -24.70 4.87
CA ALA A 130 10.21 -25.72 5.09
C ALA A 130 11.65 -25.21 4.85
N ALA A 131 11.82 -24.18 4.00
CA ALA A 131 13.14 -23.70 3.56
C ALA A 131 13.60 -22.40 4.20
N TYR A 132 12.72 -21.64 4.86
CA TYR A 132 13.06 -20.35 5.44
C TYR A 132 12.59 -20.23 6.88
N ASP A 133 13.40 -19.56 7.71
CA ASP A 133 12.85 -18.92 8.90
C ASP A 133 11.96 -17.76 8.40
N VAL A 134 10.65 -17.86 8.59
CA VAL A 134 9.72 -16.82 8.18
C VAL A 134 9.49 -15.89 9.35
N VAL A 135 9.83 -14.60 9.18
CA VAL A 135 9.72 -13.60 10.24
C VAL A 135 8.72 -12.52 9.89
N GLY A 136 8.04 -12.03 10.91
CA GLY A 136 7.07 -10.95 10.81
C GLY A 136 7.36 -9.88 11.86
N PHE A 137 6.76 -8.72 11.68
CA PHE A 137 6.82 -7.64 12.66
C PHE A 137 5.59 -6.74 12.55
N ASP A 138 5.18 -6.20 13.69
CA ASP A 138 4.31 -5.04 13.69
C ASP A 138 5.18 -3.81 13.51
N GLN A 139 4.93 -3.06 12.45
CA GLN A 139 5.69 -1.84 12.18
C GLN A 139 5.57 -0.85 13.34
N ARG A 140 6.50 0.11 13.48
CA ARG A 140 6.27 1.23 14.39
C ARG A 140 4.91 1.86 14.09
N GLY A 141 4.12 2.09 15.09
CA GLY A 141 2.75 2.58 14.93
C GLY A 141 1.66 1.51 14.94
N VAL A 142 1.99 0.23 14.77
CA VAL A 142 1.03 -0.84 14.50
C VAL A 142 0.97 -1.89 15.61
N GLY A 143 -0.17 -2.51 15.78
CA GLY A 143 -0.38 -3.75 16.52
C GLY A 143 0.12 -3.71 17.96
N ARG A 144 1.11 -4.55 18.27
CA ARG A 144 1.77 -4.63 19.59
C ARG A 144 3.01 -3.75 19.71
N SER A 145 3.41 -3.06 18.63
CA SER A 145 4.46 -2.04 18.67
C SER A 145 3.96 -0.75 19.31
N THR A 146 4.87 0.20 19.61
CA THR A 146 4.47 1.54 20.07
C THR A 146 3.57 2.19 19.03
N ARG A 147 2.35 2.61 19.43
CA ARG A 147 1.29 3.10 18.54
C ARG A 147 0.94 4.55 18.79
N PRO A 148 0.50 5.29 17.76
CA PRO A 148 -0.18 6.55 17.96
C PRO A 148 -1.56 6.31 18.59
N VAL A 149 -2.03 7.31 19.33
CA VAL A 149 -3.41 7.39 19.82
C VAL A 149 -4.05 8.57 19.14
N CYS A 150 -5.07 8.34 18.33
CA CYS A 150 -5.80 9.41 17.64
C CYS A 150 -7.18 9.60 18.23
N GLN A 151 -8.07 8.68 18.00
CA GLN A 151 -9.46 8.74 18.42
C GLN A 151 -9.88 7.43 19.08
N THR A 152 -10.96 7.46 19.87
CA THR A 152 -11.62 6.26 20.37
C THR A 152 -12.39 5.56 19.25
N PRO A 153 -12.82 4.30 19.44
CA PRO A 153 -13.68 3.63 18.45
C PRO A 153 -14.94 4.41 18.11
N GLU A 154 -15.57 5.04 19.09
CA GLU A 154 -16.79 5.86 18.93
C GLU A 154 -16.53 7.10 18.10
N GLU A 155 -15.44 7.85 18.40
CA GLU A 155 -15.03 9.04 17.64
C GLU A 155 -14.71 8.67 16.16
N PHE A 156 -14.18 7.48 15.89
CA PHE A 156 -13.98 7.00 14.52
C PHE A 156 -15.28 6.60 13.83
N GLN A 157 -16.26 6.07 14.56
CA GLN A 157 -17.59 5.81 13.99
C GLN A 157 -18.24 7.12 13.52
N ASP A 158 -18.07 8.19 14.28
CA ASP A 158 -18.56 9.53 13.91
C ASP A 158 -17.91 10.04 12.62
N PHE A 159 -16.61 9.79 12.41
CA PHE A 159 -15.93 10.14 11.16
C PHE A 159 -16.56 9.48 9.92
N PHE A 160 -17.05 8.25 10.05
CA PHE A 160 -17.71 7.52 8.97
C PHE A 160 -19.23 7.69 8.95
N ALA A 161 -19.82 8.43 9.86
CA ALA A 161 -21.27 8.66 9.86
C ALA A 161 -21.68 9.60 8.72
N GLY A 162 -22.94 9.48 8.28
CA GLY A 162 -23.51 10.31 7.20
C GLY A 162 -23.20 9.76 5.81
N ASP A 163 -23.09 10.66 4.85
CA ASP A 163 -22.88 10.34 3.43
C ASP A 163 -21.76 11.22 2.83
N PHE A 164 -20.64 10.63 2.47
CA PHE A 164 -19.55 11.34 1.81
C PHE A 164 -19.92 11.83 0.39
N ARG A 165 -20.92 11.22 -0.26
CA ARG A 165 -21.42 11.67 -1.59
C ARG A 165 -22.37 12.85 -1.49
N ASP A 166 -22.85 13.19 -0.28
CA ASP A 166 -23.76 14.31 -0.08
C ASP A 166 -23.08 15.63 -0.46
N ASP A 167 -23.64 16.32 -1.46
CA ASP A 167 -23.10 17.56 -2.00
C ASP A 167 -23.65 18.80 -1.28
N ASP A 168 -24.47 18.61 -0.24
CA ASP A 168 -24.94 19.70 0.62
C ASP A 168 -23.75 20.41 1.29
N PRO A 169 -23.75 21.76 1.32
CA PRO A 169 -22.66 22.52 1.93
C PRO A 169 -22.40 22.17 3.40
N ALA A 170 -23.43 21.87 4.20
CA ALA A 170 -23.28 21.52 5.60
C ALA A 170 -22.68 20.10 5.77
N ALA A 171 -23.10 19.14 4.95
CA ALA A 171 -22.52 17.80 4.93
C ALA A 171 -21.02 17.84 4.60
N ARG A 172 -20.64 18.63 3.60
CA ARG A 172 -19.22 18.82 3.24
C ARG A 172 -18.42 19.53 4.33
N ALA A 173 -18.97 20.57 4.94
CA ALA A 173 -18.32 21.25 6.06
C ALA A 173 -18.04 20.27 7.20
N ARG A 174 -19.00 19.38 7.50
CA ARG A 174 -18.82 18.34 8.51
C ARG A 174 -17.65 17.39 8.16
N VAL A 175 -17.56 16.87 6.93
CA VAL A 175 -16.45 16.00 6.50
C VAL A 175 -15.10 16.68 6.70
N ILE A 176 -14.99 17.96 6.37
CA ILE A 176 -13.78 18.75 6.56
C ILE A 176 -13.44 18.95 8.04
N ASP A 177 -14.44 19.27 8.86
CA ASP A 177 -14.24 19.50 10.30
C ASP A 177 -13.89 18.20 11.03
N ASP A 178 -14.50 17.08 10.67
CA ASP A 178 -14.17 15.76 11.20
C ASP A 178 -12.74 15.36 10.79
N SER A 179 -12.33 15.64 9.56
CA SER A 179 -10.96 15.40 9.07
C SER A 179 -9.92 16.23 9.82
N ARG A 180 -10.20 17.52 10.06
CA ARG A 180 -9.33 18.40 10.86
C ARG A 180 -9.23 17.93 12.29
N ARG A 181 -10.36 17.56 12.90
CA ARG A 181 -10.44 17.03 14.26
C ARG A 181 -9.60 15.77 14.42
N LEU A 182 -9.70 14.84 13.48
CA LEU A 182 -8.89 13.62 13.48
C LEU A 182 -7.39 13.94 13.49
N GLY A 183 -6.91 14.82 12.61
CA GLY A 183 -5.50 15.24 12.59
C GLY A 183 -5.04 15.90 13.88
N ALA A 184 -5.87 16.82 14.44
CA ALA A 184 -5.59 17.49 15.69
C ALA A 184 -5.58 16.54 16.90
N ASP A 185 -6.49 15.57 16.95
CA ASP A 185 -6.55 14.54 17.99
C ASP A 185 -5.33 13.64 17.95
N CYS A 186 -4.90 13.22 16.76
CA CYS A 186 -3.66 12.47 16.58
C CYS A 186 -2.46 13.23 17.15
N ALA A 187 -2.30 14.51 16.80
CA ALA A 187 -1.20 15.35 17.29
C ALA A 187 -1.21 15.50 18.81
N ARG A 188 -2.39 15.77 19.39
CA ARG A 188 -2.54 15.99 20.83
C ARG A 188 -2.30 14.71 21.64
N ARG A 189 -2.84 13.57 21.20
CA ARG A 189 -2.85 12.32 21.97
C ARG A 189 -1.60 11.45 21.73
N SER A 190 -0.91 11.64 20.61
CA SER A 190 0.28 10.83 20.25
C SER A 190 1.61 11.35 20.79
N GLY A 191 1.62 12.44 21.58
CA GLY A 191 2.81 12.89 22.30
C GLY A 191 4.05 13.16 21.43
N GLY A 192 3.89 13.66 20.21
CA GLY A 192 4.99 13.95 19.29
C GLY A 192 5.58 12.71 18.61
N LEU A 193 4.87 11.57 18.60
CA LEU A 193 5.26 10.37 17.88
C LEU A 193 5.06 10.48 16.36
N LEU A 194 4.01 11.21 15.94
CA LEU A 194 3.56 11.28 14.55
C LEU A 194 4.69 11.55 13.52
N PRO A 195 5.60 12.53 13.72
CA PRO A 195 6.63 12.84 12.72
C PRO A 195 7.58 11.67 12.41
N PHE A 196 7.60 10.64 13.26
CA PHE A 196 8.50 9.49 13.16
C PHE A 196 7.80 8.21 12.67
N LEU A 197 6.50 8.30 12.35
CA LEU A 197 5.74 7.23 11.71
C LEU A 197 5.82 7.41 10.20
N THR A 198 6.89 6.90 9.61
CA THR A 198 7.19 7.02 8.17
C THR A 198 7.76 5.72 7.63
N THR A 199 7.62 5.49 6.33
CA THR A 199 8.20 4.31 5.67
C THR A 199 9.74 4.28 5.81
N GLU A 200 10.39 5.43 5.76
CA GLU A 200 11.86 5.51 5.89
C GLU A 200 12.33 5.06 7.28
N GLN A 201 11.66 5.49 8.34
CA GLN A 201 11.96 5.07 9.70
C GLN A 201 11.68 3.56 9.89
N THR A 202 10.58 3.06 9.33
CA THR A 202 10.19 1.65 9.36
C THR A 202 11.24 0.74 8.71
N VAL A 203 11.80 1.13 7.56
CA VAL A 203 12.82 0.29 6.89
C VAL A 203 14.15 0.26 7.65
N ARG A 204 14.43 1.24 8.49
CA ARG A 204 15.59 1.19 9.40
C ARG A 204 15.36 0.25 10.57
N ASP A 205 14.14 0.18 11.11
CA ASP A 205 13.77 -0.85 12.10
C ASP A 205 13.94 -2.24 11.50
N LEU A 206 13.50 -2.42 10.26
CA LEU A 206 13.63 -3.68 9.53
C LEU A 206 15.10 -4.08 9.36
N ASP A 207 15.99 -3.13 9.06
CA ASP A 207 17.42 -3.43 8.94
C ASP A 207 18.07 -3.76 10.29
N LEU A 208 17.64 -3.12 11.36
CA LEU A 208 18.05 -3.52 12.71
C LEU A 208 17.56 -4.94 13.02
N PHE A 209 16.30 -5.26 12.71
CA PHE A 209 15.76 -6.61 12.91
C PHE A 209 16.58 -7.66 12.17
N ARG A 210 16.89 -7.44 10.88
CA ARG A 210 17.82 -8.29 10.12
C ARG A 210 19.15 -8.50 10.86
N ALA A 211 19.76 -7.43 11.37
CA ALA A 211 21.04 -7.50 12.07
C ALA A 211 20.94 -8.30 13.36
N LEU A 212 19.86 -8.15 14.13
CA LEU A 212 19.61 -8.89 15.37
C LEU A 212 19.35 -10.39 15.15
N LEU A 213 18.84 -10.75 13.96
CA LEU A 213 18.75 -12.15 13.52
C LEU A 213 20.09 -12.74 13.08
N GLY A 214 21.17 -11.94 13.02
CA GLY A 214 22.49 -12.37 12.54
C GLY A 214 22.59 -12.51 11.02
N GLU A 215 21.61 -12.04 10.26
CA GLU A 215 21.55 -12.22 8.83
C GLU A 215 22.33 -11.12 8.07
N ARG A 216 23.17 -11.53 7.12
CA ARG A 216 23.86 -10.59 6.23
C ARG A 216 22.92 -9.99 5.21
N ARG A 217 22.00 -10.79 4.70
CA ARG A 217 20.97 -10.45 3.73
C ARG A 217 19.67 -11.11 4.13
N ILE A 218 18.54 -10.56 3.69
CA ILE A 218 17.22 -11.17 3.86
C ILE A 218 16.53 -11.38 2.52
N THR A 219 15.75 -12.43 2.44
CA THR A 219 14.69 -12.56 1.44
C THR A 219 13.48 -11.78 1.97
N TYR A 220 12.80 -11.06 1.08
CA TYR A 220 11.67 -10.19 1.43
C TYR A 220 10.42 -10.57 0.65
N TYR A 221 9.28 -10.61 1.32
CA TYR A 221 7.95 -10.67 0.72
C TYR A 221 7.09 -9.57 1.30
N GLY A 222 6.47 -8.76 0.44
CA GLY A 222 5.61 -7.67 0.88
C GLY A 222 4.46 -7.40 -0.08
N PRO A 223 3.19 -7.55 0.38
CA PRO A 223 2.01 -7.19 -0.40
C PRO A 223 1.56 -5.75 -0.13
N SER A 224 0.93 -5.11 -1.14
CA SER A 224 0.27 -3.82 -0.96
C SER A 224 1.26 -2.71 -0.53
N TYR A 225 0.94 -1.91 0.49
CA TYR A 225 1.87 -0.94 1.06
C TYR A 225 3.25 -1.53 1.40
N ALA A 226 3.32 -2.79 1.79
CA ALA A 226 4.61 -3.42 2.04
C ALA A 226 5.53 -3.47 0.80
N THR A 227 5.01 -3.27 -0.40
CA THR A 227 5.83 -3.06 -1.61
C THR A 227 6.64 -1.77 -1.54
N MET A 228 6.08 -0.69 -0.94
CA MET A 228 6.82 0.55 -0.68
C MET A 228 7.91 0.34 0.38
N ILE A 229 7.60 -0.39 1.47
CA ILE A 229 8.61 -0.77 2.48
C ILE A 229 9.77 -1.52 1.80
N GLY A 230 9.44 -2.55 0.98
CA GLY A 230 10.45 -3.31 0.24
C GLY A 230 11.28 -2.44 -0.71
N ALA A 231 10.63 -1.56 -1.49
CA ALA A 231 11.30 -0.67 -2.42
C ALA A 231 12.22 0.35 -1.71
N TYR A 232 11.79 0.90 -0.58
CA TYR A 232 12.63 1.79 0.26
C TYR A 232 13.78 1.03 0.89
N TYR A 233 13.52 -0.17 1.45
CA TYR A 233 14.57 -1.02 2.00
C TYR A 233 15.63 -1.37 0.95
N ALA A 234 15.19 -1.78 -0.22
CA ALA A 234 16.04 -2.08 -1.36
C ALA A 234 16.89 -0.87 -1.81
N THR A 235 16.31 0.33 -1.77
CA THR A 235 17.00 1.57 -2.16
C THR A 235 18.04 1.99 -1.12
N LEU A 236 17.70 1.90 0.17
CA LEU A 236 18.60 2.32 1.25
C LEU A 236 19.66 1.25 1.60
N PHE A 237 19.34 -0.02 1.42
CA PHE A 237 20.17 -1.15 1.80
C PHE A 237 20.32 -2.20 0.69
N PRO A 238 20.71 -1.84 -0.54
CA PRO A 238 20.69 -2.77 -1.70
C PRO A 238 21.54 -4.02 -1.51
N ARG A 239 22.68 -3.90 -0.76
CA ARG A 239 23.56 -5.04 -0.50
C ARG A 239 23.05 -6.01 0.57
N ARG A 240 21.92 -5.71 1.21
CA ARG A 240 21.28 -6.52 2.27
C ARG A 240 20.07 -7.30 1.78
N VAL A 241 19.71 -7.15 0.50
CA VAL A 241 18.66 -7.92 -0.15
C VAL A 241 19.26 -9.19 -0.77
N GLU A 242 18.67 -10.34 -0.46
CA GLU A 242 18.99 -11.62 -1.11
C GLU A 242 18.01 -11.87 -2.28
N ARG A 243 16.72 -11.87 -1.99
CA ARG A 243 15.61 -11.99 -2.94
C ARG A 243 14.47 -11.08 -2.50
N MET A 244 13.66 -10.63 -3.45
CA MET A 244 12.54 -9.75 -3.14
C MET A 244 11.35 -10.03 -4.02
N VAL A 245 10.20 -10.27 -3.39
CA VAL A 245 8.89 -10.40 -4.04
C VAL A 245 8.00 -9.27 -3.55
N LEU A 246 7.51 -8.45 -4.46
CA LEU A 246 6.61 -7.34 -4.23
C LEU A 246 5.28 -7.64 -4.91
N ASP A 247 4.23 -7.79 -4.12
CA ASP A 247 2.93 -8.28 -4.57
C ASP A 247 1.86 -7.18 -4.46
N SER A 248 1.11 -6.92 -5.52
CA SER A 248 0.11 -5.87 -5.54
C SER A 248 0.71 -4.50 -5.22
N ASN A 249 1.35 -3.90 -6.21
CA ASN A 249 2.32 -2.83 -6.01
C ASN A 249 1.68 -1.44 -5.96
N VAL A 250 2.02 -0.65 -4.95
CA VAL A 250 1.81 0.80 -4.97
C VAL A 250 2.77 1.49 -5.95
N GLY A 251 2.48 2.72 -6.35
CA GLY A 251 3.38 3.49 -7.23
C GLY A 251 4.62 3.97 -6.49
N PHE A 252 5.83 3.82 -7.08
CA PHE A 252 7.09 4.24 -6.46
C PHE A 252 7.62 5.59 -6.96
N ASP A 253 7.08 6.09 -8.05
CA ASP A 253 7.49 7.34 -8.73
C ASP A 253 6.62 8.54 -8.33
N GLY A 254 5.51 8.29 -7.69
CA GLY A 254 4.49 9.25 -7.35
C GLY A 254 4.56 9.77 -5.92
N SER A 255 3.42 10.18 -5.46
CA SER A 255 3.14 10.55 -4.10
C SER A 255 1.94 9.74 -3.61
N TRP A 256 1.74 9.68 -2.30
CA TRP A 256 0.50 9.10 -1.76
C TRP A 256 -0.73 9.82 -2.30
N GLU A 257 -0.67 11.14 -2.47
CA GLU A 257 -1.71 11.93 -3.12
C GLU A 257 -2.07 11.35 -4.50
N ARG A 258 -1.08 11.20 -5.38
CA ARG A 258 -1.30 10.68 -6.73
C ARG A 258 -1.84 9.25 -6.72
N PHE A 259 -1.29 8.42 -5.84
CA PHE A 259 -1.73 7.05 -5.71
C PHE A 259 -3.19 6.97 -5.26
N GLN A 260 -3.60 7.74 -4.24
CA GLN A 260 -4.97 7.75 -3.75
C GLN A 260 -5.97 8.34 -4.76
N LEU A 261 -5.56 9.32 -5.55
CA LEU A 261 -6.41 9.85 -6.63
C LEU A 261 -6.69 8.82 -7.73
N GLY A 262 -5.85 7.82 -7.91
CA GLY A 262 -6.06 6.73 -8.87
C GLY A 262 -6.92 5.56 -8.34
N GLN A 263 -7.02 5.38 -7.03
CA GLN A 263 -7.73 4.25 -6.43
C GLN A 263 -9.23 4.20 -6.72
N PRO A 264 -10.00 5.31 -6.74
CA PRO A 264 -11.43 5.24 -7.03
C PRO A 264 -11.77 4.56 -8.35
N MET A 265 -10.95 4.80 -9.39
CA MET A 265 -11.10 4.16 -10.69
C MET A 265 -10.99 2.62 -10.59
N SER A 266 -10.04 2.11 -9.84
CA SER A 266 -9.83 0.66 -9.76
C SER A 266 -10.85 -0.04 -8.88
N PHE A 267 -11.32 0.59 -7.80
CA PHE A 267 -12.43 0.07 -7.03
C PHE A 267 -13.72 0.02 -7.85
N GLN A 268 -14.01 1.08 -8.61
CA GLN A 268 -15.17 1.12 -9.48
C GLN A 268 -15.09 0.03 -10.55
N ARG A 269 -13.95 -0.10 -11.23
CA ARG A 269 -13.71 -1.15 -12.23
C ARG A 269 -13.94 -2.54 -11.64
N ARG A 270 -13.35 -2.85 -10.49
CA ARG A 270 -13.51 -4.14 -9.83
C ARG A 270 -14.96 -4.42 -9.46
N PHE A 271 -15.68 -3.41 -9.00
CA PHE A 271 -17.11 -3.52 -8.68
C PHE A 271 -17.96 -3.78 -9.93
N GLU A 272 -17.80 -2.97 -10.98
CA GLU A 272 -18.64 -3.01 -12.18
C GLU A 272 -18.29 -4.14 -13.15
N GLU A 273 -16.98 -4.43 -13.32
CA GLU A 273 -16.52 -5.37 -14.33
C GLU A 273 -16.33 -6.80 -13.78
N ASP A 274 -16.19 -6.96 -12.46
CA ASP A 274 -15.97 -8.27 -11.85
C ASP A 274 -17.10 -8.67 -10.90
N PHE A 275 -17.42 -7.83 -9.87
CA PHE A 275 -18.40 -8.18 -8.85
C PHE A 275 -19.83 -8.19 -9.38
N LEU A 276 -20.28 -7.13 -10.04
CA LEU A 276 -21.66 -7.07 -10.55
C LEU A 276 -21.96 -8.18 -11.59
N PRO A 277 -21.09 -8.51 -12.56
CA PRO A 277 -21.29 -9.68 -13.42
C PRO A 277 -21.34 -11.00 -12.65
N TRP A 278 -20.47 -11.15 -11.64
CA TRP A 278 -20.45 -12.33 -10.79
C TRP A 278 -21.77 -12.48 -10.00
N LEU A 279 -22.30 -11.38 -9.49
CA LEU A 279 -23.56 -11.33 -8.72
C LEU A 279 -24.76 -11.61 -9.63
N ALA A 280 -24.85 -10.96 -10.79
CA ALA A 280 -25.92 -11.16 -11.76
C ALA A 280 -25.99 -12.60 -12.30
N ALA A 281 -24.83 -13.24 -12.51
CA ALA A 281 -24.77 -14.65 -12.89
C ALA A 281 -25.25 -15.62 -11.79
N ARG A 282 -25.59 -15.12 -10.60
CA ARG A 282 -26.06 -15.89 -9.43
C ARG A 282 -27.39 -15.33 -8.88
N ASP A 283 -28.18 -14.73 -9.76
CA ASP A 283 -29.50 -14.18 -9.37
C ASP A 283 -30.47 -15.24 -8.87
N ASP A 284 -30.33 -16.48 -9.30
CA ASP A 284 -31.04 -17.64 -8.75
C ASP A 284 -30.77 -17.88 -7.25
N THR A 285 -29.65 -17.43 -6.76
CA THR A 285 -29.19 -17.60 -5.37
C THR A 285 -29.42 -16.35 -4.52
N TYR A 286 -29.07 -15.18 -5.08
CA TYR A 286 -29.06 -13.93 -4.31
C TYR A 286 -30.25 -13.01 -4.59
N HIS A 287 -30.97 -13.21 -5.68
CA HIS A 287 -32.16 -12.43 -6.09
C HIS A 287 -31.90 -10.92 -6.10
N TYR A 288 -30.70 -10.53 -6.60
CA TYR A 288 -30.24 -9.15 -6.56
C TYR A 288 -30.35 -8.43 -7.90
N GLY A 289 -30.62 -9.17 -8.98
CA GLY A 289 -30.76 -8.70 -10.35
C GLY A 289 -30.09 -9.62 -11.35
N ALA A 290 -30.83 -10.02 -12.40
CA ALA A 290 -30.39 -11.00 -13.39
C ALA A 290 -29.40 -10.42 -14.42
N THR A 291 -29.23 -9.09 -14.43
CA THR A 291 -28.28 -8.37 -15.28
C THR A 291 -27.40 -7.44 -14.46
N VAL A 292 -26.23 -7.08 -15.00
CA VAL A 292 -25.30 -6.12 -14.38
C VAL A 292 -26.01 -4.79 -14.10
N ALA A 293 -26.83 -4.33 -15.03
CA ALA A 293 -27.57 -3.08 -14.88
C ALA A 293 -28.62 -3.13 -13.75
N GLU A 294 -29.34 -4.24 -13.63
CA GLU A 294 -30.32 -4.45 -12.56
C GLU A 294 -29.64 -4.54 -11.20
N ALA A 295 -28.56 -5.32 -11.07
CA ALA A 295 -27.82 -5.48 -9.84
C ALA A 295 -27.19 -4.15 -9.40
N GLY A 296 -26.59 -3.39 -10.32
CA GLY A 296 -26.04 -2.07 -10.03
C GLY A 296 -27.10 -1.06 -9.60
N ALA A 297 -28.25 -1.02 -10.31
CA ALA A 297 -29.37 -0.17 -9.95
C ALA A 297 -29.98 -0.56 -8.59
N HIS A 298 -30.00 -1.84 -8.24
CA HIS A 298 -30.47 -2.31 -6.94
C HIS A 298 -29.52 -1.82 -5.82
N TRP A 299 -28.23 -1.94 -6.01
CA TRP A 299 -27.23 -1.46 -5.07
C TRP A 299 -27.36 0.07 -4.82
N GLU A 300 -27.52 0.87 -5.87
CA GLU A 300 -27.72 2.33 -5.74
C GLU A 300 -29.06 2.67 -5.06
N ARG A 301 -30.15 1.95 -5.32
CA ARG A 301 -31.42 2.13 -4.60
C ARG A 301 -31.26 1.82 -3.11
N ARG A 302 -30.54 0.73 -2.78
CA ARG A 302 -30.26 0.38 -1.37
C ARG A 302 -29.46 1.47 -0.70
N ARG A 303 -28.44 1.98 -1.39
CA ARG A 303 -27.62 3.09 -0.88
C ARG A 303 -28.46 4.34 -0.60
N ALA A 304 -29.34 4.71 -1.51
CA ALA A 304 -30.25 5.85 -1.33
C ALA A 304 -31.20 5.64 -0.14
N ALA A 305 -31.77 4.45 0.01
CA ALA A 305 -32.62 4.13 1.17
C ALA A 305 -31.85 4.23 2.51
N LEU A 306 -30.58 3.88 2.54
CA LEU A 306 -29.72 4.04 3.72
C LEU A 306 -29.34 5.50 4.00
N HIS A 307 -29.38 6.37 2.99
CA HIS A 307 -29.21 7.82 3.19
C HIS A 307 -30.44 8.39 3.94
N ASP A 308 -31.63 7.99 3.55
CA ASP A 308 -32.88 8.45 4.17
C ASP A 308 -33.10 7.84 5.59
N GLY A 309 -32.65 6.60 5.79
CA GLY A 309 -32.80 5.87 7.06
C GLY A 309 -31.73 4.79 7.22
N PRO A 310 -30.66 5.08 7.96
CA PRO A 310 -29.63 4.08 8.24
C PRO A 310 -30.20 2.88 9.02
N LEU A 311 -29.76 1.67 8.68
CA LEU A 311 -30.06 0.48 9.47
C LEU A 311 -29.32 0.52 10.80
N VAL A 312 -30.04 0.35 11.91
CA VAL A 312 -29.46 0.27 13.26
C VAL A 312 -29.86 -1.06 13.89
N ASP A 313 -28.89 -1.88 14.30
CA ASP A 313 -29.10 -3.16 15.00
C ASP A 313 -28.02 -3.35 16.07
N GLY A 314 -28.33 -3.01 17.30
CA GLY A 314 -27.38 -2.99 18.41
C GLY A 314 -26.26 -1.99 18.18
N ALA A 315 -25.03 -2.47 18.13
CA ALA A 315 -23.84 -1.66 17.86
C ALA A 315 -23.59 -1.45 16.35
N LEU A 316 -24.30 -2.13 15.46
CA LEU A 316 -24.18 -1.97 14.04
C LEU A 316 -25.01 -0.77 13.57
N THR A 317 -24.39 0.14 12.86
CA THR A 317 -25.06 1.16 12.06
C THR A 317 -24.58 1.04 10.61
N VAL A 318 -25.50 0.82 9.68
CA VAL A 318 -25.19 0.79 8.25
C VAL A 318 -25.88 1.96 7.58
N GLY A 319 -25.11 2.96 7.23
CA GLY A 319 -25.49 4.09 6.36
C GLY A 319 -24.79 3.99 5.02
N PRO A 320 -24.86 5.03 4.18
CA PRO A 320 -24.25 5.06 2.85
C PRO A 320 -22.73 4.81 2.87
N ASN A 321 -22.02 5.48 3.79
CA ASN A 321 -20.56 5.32 3.90
C ASN A 321 -20.19 3.90 4.31
N GLN A 322 -21.01 3.24 5.13
CA GLN A 322 -20.82 1.88 5.56
C GLN A 322 -21.01 0.91 4.40
N LEU A 323 -22.03 1.11 3.60
CA LEU A 323 -22.25 0.31 2.40
C LEU A 323 -21.08 0.47 1.41
N ASP A 324 -20.69 1.72 1.11
CA ASP A 324 -19.58 2.03 0.19
C ASP A 324 -18.26 1.36 0.67
N ASN A 325 -17.90 1.54 1.96
CA ASN A 325 -16.68 0.97 2.51
C ASN A 325 -16.71 -0.56 2.60
N GLY A 326 -17.81 -1.16 3.02
CA GLY A 326 -17.98 -2.61 3.05
C GLY A 326 -17.82 -3.21 1.66
N THR A 327 -18.42 -2.58 0.65
CA THR A 327 -18.25 -2.97 -0.75
C THR A 327 -16.78 -2.86 -1.19
N VAL A 328 -16.13 -1.72 -0.93
CA VAL A 328 -14.70 -1.50 -1.23
C VAL A 328 -13.82 -2.58 -0.60
N GLN A 329 -14.07 -2.97 0.65
CA GLN A 329 -13.27 -4.01 1.32
C GLN A 329 -13.57 -5.42 0.77
N ALA A 330 -14.82 -5.73 0.50
CA ALA A 330 -15.21 -7.05 0.00
C ALA A 330 -14.70 -7.35 -1.41
N VAL A 331 -14.57 -6.33 -2.27
CA VAL A 331 -14.08 -6.54 -3.64
C VAL A 331 -12.57 -6.80 -3.75
N TYR A 332 -11.83 -6.79 -2.62
CA TYR A 332 -10.41 -7.16 -2.60
C TYR A 332 -10.17 -8.61 -3.08
N ARG A 333 -11.11 -9.51 -2.81
CA ARG A 333 -10.96 -10.93 -3.13
C ARG A 333 -12.27 -11.52 -3.61
N ALA A 334 -12.23 -12.20 -4.75
CA ALA A 334 -13.43 -12.81 -5.32
C ALA A 334 -13.86 -14.08 -4.58
N SER A 335 -12.92 -14.86 -4.03
CA SER A 335 -13.18 -16.16 -3.43
C SER A 335 -14.05 -16.14 -2.18
N ASP A 336 -13.86 -15.15 -1.34
CA ASP A 336 -14.50 -14.99 -0.04
C ASP A 336 -15.26 -13.66 0.10
N GLY A 337 -14.73 -12.59 -0.47
CA GLY A 337 -15.34 -11.28 -0.39
C GLY A 337 -16.62 -11.13 -1.22
N PHE A 338 -16.66 -11.65 -2.44
CA PHE A 338 -17.86 -11.56 -3.28
C PHE A 338 -19.06 -12.29 -2.69
N PRO A 339 -18.95 -13.58 -2.26
CA PRO A 339 -20.06 -14.26 -1.58
C PRO A 339 -20.49 -13.57 -0.29
N ALA A 340 -19.53 -13.08 0.51
CA ALA A 340 -19.83 -12.38 1.76
C ALA A 340 -20.59 -11.07 1.49
N LEU A 341 -20.15 -10.27 0.48
CA LEU A 341 -20.84 -9.05 0.10
C LEU A 341 -22.24 -9.32 -0.43
N ALA A 342 -22.41 -10.30 -1.32
CA ALA A 342 -23.72 -10.67 -1.85
C ALA A 342 -24.69 -11.08 -0.73
N THR A 343 -24.25 -11.94 0.19
CA THR A 343 -25.03 -12.34 1.36
C THR A 343 -25.39 -11.14 2.24
N ALA A 344 -24.45 -10.23 2.46
CA ALA A 344 -24.67 -9.05 3.27
C ALA A 344 -25.65 -8.07 2.62
N LEU A 345 -25.55 -7.86 1.30
CA LEU A 345 -26.48 -7.03 0.52
C LEU A 345 -27.90 -7.58 0.56
N THR A 346 -28.08 -8.89 0.33
CA THR A 346 -29.39 -9.55 0.42
C THR A 346 -29.98 -9.44 1.84
N ALA A 347 -29.13 -9.56 2.88
CA ALA A 347 -29.59 -9.38 4.27
C ALA A 347 -30.06 -7.94 4.55
N LEU A 348 -29.45 -6.91 3.93
CA LEU A 348 -29.92 -5.54 4.08
C LEU A 348 -31.29 -5.29 3.43
N ASP A 349 -31.67 -6.06 2.41
CA ASP A 349 -32.95 -5.90 1.73
C ASP A 349 -34.13 -6.32 2.58
N ASP A 350 -33.95 -7.38 3.40
CA ASP A 350 -34.95 -7.86 4.36
C ASP A 350 -34.28 -8.21 5.69
N TRP A 351 -33.85 -7.19 6.43
CA TRP A 351 -33.15 -7.39 7.70
C TRP A 351 -33.93 -8.21 8.73
N PRO A 352 -35.24 -7.98 8.95
CA PRO A 352 -36.02 -8.79 9.86
C PRO A 352 -36.12 -10.27 9.46
N GLY A 353 -36.23 -10.56 8.16
CA GLY A 353 -36.35 -11.90 7.60
C GLY A 353 -35.00 -12.62 7.38
N ALA A 354 -33.88 -11.87 7.40
CA ALA A 354 -32.56 -12.43 7.17
C ALA A 354 -32.18 -13.45 8.26
N SER A 355 -31.53 -14.55 7.86
CA SER A 355 -31.02 -15.55 8.79
C SER A 355 -30.00 -14.98 9.77
N PRO A 356 -29.84 -15.57 10.97
CA PRO A 356 -28.77 -15.13 11.89
C PRO A 356 -27.38 -15.12 11.28
N THR A 357 -27.06 -16.11 10.44
CA THR A 357 -25.77 -16.19 9.73
C THR A 357 -25.62 -15.06 8.71
N ALA A 358 -26.66 -14.74 7.94
CA ALA A 358 -26.62 -13.66 6.97
C ALA A 358 -26.46 -12.28 7.66
N ARG A 359 -27.17 -12.06 8.77
CA ARG A 359 -26.99 -10.85 9.60
C ARG A 359 -25.58 -10.75 10.18
N GLU A 360 -25.02 -11.87 10.64
CA GLU A 360 -23.63 -11.89 11.14
C GLU A 360 -22.62 -11.57 10.00
N THR A 361 -22.82 -12.14 8.82
CA THR A 361 -22.01 -11.79 7.63
C THR A 361 -22.12 -10.29 7.31
N ALA A 362 -23.33 -9.73 7.37
CA ALA A 362 -23.52 -8.30 7.13
C ALA A 362 -22.84 -7.43 8.22
N ARG A 363 -22.86 -7.86 9.51
CA ARG A 363 -22.08 -7.19 10.56
C ARG A 363 -20.59 -7.22 10.28
N GLN A 364 -20.08 -8.35 9.78
CA GLN A 364 -18.67 -8.47 9.40
C GLN A 364 -18.32 -7.59 8.18
N VAL A 365 -19.15 -7.56 7.16
CA VAL A 365 -18.92 -6.78 5.94
C VAL A 365 -19.06 -5.28 6.19
N PHE A 366 -20.12 -4.84 6.89
CA PHE A 366 -20.44 -3.43 7.05
C PHE A 366 -20.03 -2.84 8.40
N GLY A 367 -19.77 -3.64 9.41
CA GLY A 367 -19.37 -3.20 10.75
C GLY A 367 -17.86 -3.22 11.00
N GLN A 368 -17.08 -3.95 10.19
CA GLN A 368 -15.62 -3.97 10.31
C GLN A 368 -15.00 -2.80 9.57
N TYR A 369 -15.14 -1.62 10.14
CA TYR A 369 -14.28 -0.52 9.66
C TYR A 369 -12.86 -0.80 10.07
N LEU A 370 -11.95 -0.27 9.25
CA LEU A 370 -10.56 -0.14 9.58
C LEU A 370 -10.46 0.31 11.05
N SER A 371 -9.83 -0.49 11.91
CA SER A 371 -9.78 -0.17 13.34
C SER A 371 -9.16 1.20 13.57
N PRO A 372 -9.47 1.89 14.69
CA PRO A 372 -8.86 3.18 15.02
C PRO A 372 -7.33 3.15 14.94
N GLY A 373 -6.70 2.05 15.38
CA GLY A 373 -5.25 1.87 15.29
C GLY A 373 -4.75 1.74 13.87
N PHE A 374 -5.48 1.05 12.99
CA PHE A 374 -5.15 0.96 11.57
C PHE A 374 -5.20 2.33 10.89
N LEU A 375 -6.29 3.09 11.11
CA LEU A 375 -6.46 4.41 10.48
C LEU A 375 -5.48 5.45 11.03
N ALA A 376 -5.14 5.39 12.31
CA ALA A 376 -4.14 6.26 12.89
C ALA A 376 -2.78 6.11 12.19
N GLU A 377 -2.34 4.86 11.97
CA GLU A 377 -1.09 4.59 11.24
C GLU A 377 -1.22 4.87 9.75
N TYR A 378 -2.37 4.52 9.14
CA TYR A 378 -2.64 4.82 7.75
C TYR A 378 -2.44 6.30 7.44
N PHE A 379 -3.05 7.18 8.23
CA PHE A 379 -2.89 8.62 8.06
C PHE A 379 -1.49 9.09 8.43
N ALA A 380 -0.90 8.58 9.51
CA ALA A 380 0.44 8.97 9.89
C ALA A 380 1.44 8.72 8.75
N VAL A 381 1.44 7.54 8.15
CA VAL A 381 2.34 7.20 7.04
C VAL A 381 1.99 7.97 5.77
N THR A 382 0.73 7.93 5.32
CA THR A 382 0.34 8.53 4.03
C THR A 382 0.47 10.04 4.02
N CYS A 383 0.25 10.70 5.18
CA CYS A 383 0.39 12.15 5.29
C CYS A 383 1.83 12.61 5.56
N ASN A 384 2.69 11.76 6.15
CA ASN A 384 4.08 12.10 6.42
C ASN A 384 5.05 11.80 5.28
N ASP A 385 4.84 10.68 4.56
CA ASP A 385 5.81 10.18 3.58
C ASP A 385 5.96 11.09 2.35
N THR A 386 4.87 11.76 1.95
CA THR A 386 4.85 12.61 0.77
C THR A 386 3.95 13.83 0.99
N PRO A 387 4.31 15.00 0.40
CA PRO A 387 3.47 16.19 0.49
C PRO A 387 2.11 15.97 -0.17
N TRP A 388 1.10 16.62 0.40
CA TRP A 388 -0.23 16.77 -0.18
C TRP A 388 -0.39 18.21 -0.65
N THR A 389 -0.87 18.40 -1.88
CA THR A 389 -0.88 19.69 -2.55
C THR A 389 -2.30 20.23 -2.70
N GLY A 390 -2.43 21.54 -2.63
CA GLY A 390 -3.71 22.24 -2.68
C GLY A 390 -4.30 22.50 -1.29
N ASP A 391 -5.22 23.45 -1.25
CA ASP A 391 -6.05 23.77 -0.11
C ASP A 391 -7.31 22.88 -0.05
N LEU A 392 -8.13 23.11 0.95
CA LEU A 392 -9.37 22.34 1.11
C LEU A 392 -10.36 22.57 -0.04
N ASP A 393 -10.42 23.78 -0.63
CA ASP A 393 -11.30 24.05 -1.77
C ASP A 393 -10.86 23.24 -3.00
N THR A 394 -9.55 23.12 -3.22
CA THR A 394 -8.98 22.25 -4.24
C THR A 394 -9.41 20.78 -4.02
N TRP A 395 -9.38 20.29 -2.78
CA TRP A 395 -9.76 18.93 -2.46
C TRP A 395 -11.25 18.69 -2.58
N VAL A 396 -12.10 19.68 -2.21
CA VAL A 396 -13.55 19.61 -2.45
C VAL A 396 -13.86 19.51 -3.94
N ALA A 397 -13.22 20.32 -4.78
CA ALA A 397 -13.40 20.27 -6.23
C ALA A 397 -12.98 18.90 -6.81
N ARG A 398 -11.82 18.38 -6.41
CA ARG A 398 -11.34 17.04 -6.81
C ARG A 398 -12.27 15.93 -6.32
N GLY A 399 -12.76 16.02 -5.10
CA GLY A 399 -13.71 15.05 -4.53
C GLY A 399 -15.00 14.96 -5.33
N ARG A 400 -15.55 16.10 -5.76
CA ARG A 400 -16.73 16.16 -6.65
C ARG A 400 -16.46 15.49 -7.99
N GLU A 401 -15.33 15.80 -8.63
CA GLU A 401 -14.94 15.20 -9.90
C GLU A 401 -14.80 13.67 -9.77
N LEU A 402 -14.12 13.20 -8.72
CA LEU A 402 -13.92 11.78 -8.46
C LEU A 402 -15.24 11.07 -8.17
N THR A 403 -16.14 11.70 -7.39
CA THR A 403 -17.45 11.14 -7.05
C THR A 403 -18.33 11.02 -8.28
N ALA A 404 -18.37 12.04 -9.14
CA ALA A 404 -19.13 12.02 -10.38
C ALA A 404 -18.66 10.94 -11.36
N ARG A 405 -17.36 10.64 -11.35
CA ARG A 405 -16.75 9.69 -12.29
C ARG A 405 -16.67 8.27 -11.73
N TRP A 406 -16.41 8.12 -10.44
CA TRP A 406 -16.23 6.84 -9.73
C TRP A 406 -16.94 6.89 -8.37
N PRO A 407 -18.29 6.77 -8.37
CA PRO A 407 -19.08 7.02 -7.17
C PRO A 407 -18.74 6.10 -5.99
N LEU A 408 -18.38 4.85 -6.21
CA LEU A 408 -18.12 3.90 -5.12
C LEU A 408 -17.06 4.39 -4.13
N ALA A 409 -15.96 4.98 -4.61
CA ALA A 409 -14.84 5.35 -3.75
C ALA A 409 -14.38 6.81 -3.90
N GLY A 410 -14.94 7.58 -4.82
CA GLY A 410 -14.51 8.95 -5.11
C GLY A 410 -14.71 9.90 -3.94
N ALA A 411 -15.88 9.86 -3.33
CA ALA A 411 -16.22 10.72 -2.18
C ALA A 411 -15.37 10.40 -0.93
N ARG A 412 -15.11 9.12 -0.66
CA ARG A 412 -14.19 8.69 0.40
C ARG A 412 -12.79 9.29 0.23
N THR A 413 -12.32 9.44 -1.01
CA THR A 413 -11.02 10.02 -1.31
C THR A 413 -10.92 11.47 -0.81
N LEU A 414 -12.00 12.27 -0.90
CA LEU A 414 -12.04 13.62 -0.32
C LEU A 414 -11.85 13.57 1.20
N ALA A 415 -12.60 12.71 1.91
CA ALA A 415 -12.51 12.60 3.36
C ALA A 415 -11.07 12.26 3.81
N PHE A 416 -10.41 11.31 3.15
CA PHE A 416 -9.05 10.91 3.47
C PHE A 416 -8.01 11.97 3.08
N ALA A 417 -8.19 12.63 1.94
CA ALA A 417 -7.32 13.71 1.50
C ALA A 417 -7.39 14.93 2.41
N ALA A 418 -8.58 15.27 2.92
CA ALA A 418 -8.77 16.37 3.85
C ALA A 418 -8.00 16.18 5.18
N VAL A 419 -7.88 14.95 5.67
CA VAL A 419 -7.02 14.61 6.82
C VAL A 419 -5.57 14.96 6.52
N CYS A 420 -5.04 14.55 5.37
CA CYS A 420 -3.65 14.81 5.01
C CYS A 420 -3.38 16.28 4.63
N ALA A 421 -4.32 16.96 4.00
CA ALA A 421 -4.21 18.39 3.69
C ALA A 421 -4.14 19.28 4.94
N THR A 422 -4.64 18.78 6.07
CA THR A 422 -4.62 19.49 7.37
C THR A 422 -3.71 18.80 8.40
N TRP A 423 -2.90 17.86 7.97
CA TRP A 423 -2.05 17.07 8.87
C TRP A 423 -1.00 17.92 9.59
N PRO A 424 -0.88 17.78 10.92
CA PRO A 424 -0.05 18.68 11.72
C PRO A 424 1.44 18.31 11.75
N ALA A 425 1.80 17.13 11.26
CA ALA A 425 3.19 16.67 11.29
C ALA A 425 3.96 17.08 10.01
N PRO A 426 5.28 17.28 10.08
CA PRO A 426 6.08 17.58 8.90
C PRO A 426 6.19 16.39 7.96
N THR A 427 6.31 16.68 6.66
CA THR A 427 6.56 15.66 5.65
C THR A 427 7.98 15.10 5.79
N ALA A 428 8.11 13.78 5.73
CA ALA A 428 9.40 13.09 5.75
C ALA A 428 10.21 13.31 4.46
N PRO A 429 11.56 13.19 4.52
CA PRO A 429 12.37 13.19 3.31
C PRO A 429 12.00 12.01 2.40
N ARG A 430 11.72 12.31 1.13
CA ARG A 430 11.33 11.29 0.15
C ARG A 430 12.51 10.42 -0.26
N VAL A 431 12.34 9.10 -0.24
CA VAL A 431 13.28 8.14 -0.80
C VAL A 431 12.97 7.92 -2.28
N ARG A 432 13.94 8.23 -3.16
CA ARG A 432 13.78 8.02 -4.60
C ARG A 432 14.16 6.58 -4.96
N VAL A 433 13.16 5.77 -5.29
CA VAL A 433 13.35 4.37 -5.71
C VAL A 433 14.05 4.31 -7.08
N THR A 434 15.09 3.48 -7.20
CA THR A 434 15.87 3.37 -8.44
C THR A 434 16.21 1.95 -8.88
N GLY A 435 16.19 0.97 -8.00
CA GLY A 435 16.63 -0.40 -8.25
C GLY A 435 18.15 -0.58 -8.44
N ALA A 436 18.96 0.45 -8.16
CA ALA A 436 20.40 0.39 -8.36
C ALA A 436 21.08 -0.58 -7.37
N GLY A 437 21.88 -1.51 -7.88
CA GLY A 437 22.64 -2.47 -7.07
C GLY A 437 21.82 -3.60 -6.47
N LEU A 438 20.56 -3.76 -6.89
CA LEU A 438 19.69 -4.84 -6.45
C LEU A 438 19.90 -6.13 -7.24
N PRO A 439 19.72 -7.30 -6.61
CA PRO A 439 19.45 -8.52 -7.36
C PRO A 439 18.11 -8.36 -8.12
N PRO A 440 17.87 -9.18 -9.16
CA PRO A 440 16.59 -9.18 -9.84
C PRO A 440 15.43 -9.33 -8.85
N THR A 441 14.44 -8.46 -8.93
CA THR A 441 13.28 -8.42 -8.02
C THR A 441 12.04 -8.89 -8.78
N LEU A 442 11.20 -9.71 -8.15
CA LEU A 442 9.94 -10.16 -8.70
C LEU A 442 8.80 -9.25 -8.24
N MET A 443 7.99 -8.78 -9.18
CA MET A 443 6.79 -7.97 -8.91
C MET A 443 5.57 -8.70 -9.45
N LEU A 444 4.49 -8.74 -8.70
CA LEU A 444 3.22 -9.37 -9.07
C LEU A 444 2.12 -8.31 -9.06
N ASN A 445 1.21 -8.33 -10.02
CA ASN A 445 -0.03 -7.53 -9.96
C ASN A 445 -1.11 -8.10 -10.85
N SER A 446 -2.35 -8.11 -10.37
CA SER A 446 -3.50 -8.38 -11.23
C SER A 446 -3.94 -7.13 -12.00
N VAL A 447 -4.59 -7.34 -13.13
CA VAL A 447 -5.04 -6.23 -14.00
C VAL A 447 -6.21 -5.46 -13.42
N HIS A 448 -7.06 -6.11 -12.60
CA HIS A 448 -8.21 -5.50 -11.93
C HIS A 448 -8.01 -5.37 -10.42
N ASP A 449 -6.75 -5.30 -9.94
CA ASP A 449 -6.49 -5.06 -8.51
C ASP A 449 -7.19 -3.77 -8.05
N PRO A 450 -8.12 -3.87 -7.08
CA PRO A 450 -8.92 -2.71 -6.68
C PRO A 450 -8.15 -1.68 -5.87
N ALA A 451 -7.16 -2.12 -5.10
CA ALA A 451 -6.46 -1.27 -4.13
C ALA A 451 -5.13 -0.74 -4.66
N THR A 452 -4.40 -1.56 -5.44
CA THR A 452 -3.12 -1.20 -6.07
C THR A 452 -3.24 -1.38 -7.58
N TYR A 453 -3.87 -0.40 -8.21
CA TYR A 453 -4.24 -0.46 -9.62
C TYR A 453 -3.03 -0.74 -10.52
N TYR A 454 -3.29 -1.51 -11.59
CA TYR A 454 -2.25 -2.04 -12.47
C TYR A 454 -1.35 -0.97 -13.09
N GLU A 455 -1.89 0.22 -13.37
CA GLU A 455 -1.15 1.36 -13.90
C GLU A 455 -0.08 1.86 -12.91
N ALA A 456 -0.37 1.83 -11.59
CA ALA A 456 0.60 2.13 -10.54
C ALA A 456 1.69 1.07 -10.47
N ALA A 457 1.34 -0.22 -10.57
CA ALA A 457 2.30 -1.32 -10.61
C ALA A 457 3.25 -1.22 -11.80
N ARG A 458 2.74 -0.86 -12.99
CA ARG A 458 3.58 -0.60 -14.17
C ARG A 458 4.53 0.58 -13.96
N SER A 459 4.08 1.62 -13.27
CA SER A 459 4.91 2.77 -12.92
C SER A 459 5.99 2.37 -11.91
N ALA A 460 5.62 1.60 -10.90
CA ALA A 460 6.54 1.04 -9.92
C ALA A 460 7.63 0.16 -10.55
N HIS A 461 7.25 -0.69 -11.50
CA HIS A 461 8.17 -1.54 -12.26
C HIS A 461 9.18 -0.70 -13.07
N ARG A 462 8.75 0.37 -13.73
CA ARG A 462 9.67 1.29 -14.41
C ARG A 462 10.64 2.00 -13.45
N ALA A 463 10.19 2.34 -12.24
CA ALA A 463 11.03 2.97 -11.23
C ALA A 463 12.05 2.00 -10.63
N LEU A 464 11.65 0.75 -10.36
CA LEU A 464 12.50 -0.30 -9.79
C LEU A 464 13.21 -1.07 -10.91
N ARG A 465 14.25 -0.46 -11.48
CA ARG A 465 15.00 -1.05 -12.60
C ARG A 465 15.57 -2.43 -12.25
N GLY A 466 15.48 -3.36 -13.20
CA GLY A 466 15.91 -4.74 -13.02
C GLY A 466 14.86 -5.67 -12.42
N SER A 467 13.70 -5.16 -12.05
CA SER A 467 12.55 -5.99 -11.67
C SER A 467 11.98 -6.78 -12.85
N ARG A 468 11.18 -7.81 -12.53
CA ARG A 468 10.39 -8.58 -13.49
C ARG A 468 8.94 -8.53 -13.05
N LEU A 469 8.06 -8.07 -13.94
CA LEU A 469 6.63 -7.96 -13.65
C LEU A 469 5.91 -9.22 -14.13
N VAL A 470 5.22 -9.89 -13.23
CA VAL A 470 4.24 -10.94 -13.49
C VAL A 470 2.86 -10.31 -13.45
N THR A 471 2.23 -10.22 -14.62
CA THR A 471 0.87 -9.71 -14.76
C THR A 471 -0.12 -10.85 -14.63
N VAL A 472 -1.07 -10.76 -13.69
CA VAL A 472 -2.13 -11.75 -13.55
C VAL A 472 -3.38 -11.23 -14.27
N THR A 473 -3.80 -11.96 -15.32
CA THR A 473 -4.91 -11.54 -16.20
C THR A 473 -6.23 -12.24 -15.87
N GLY A 474 -6.19 -13.41 -15.25
CA GLY A 474 -7.39 -14.19 -14.88
C GLY A 474 -7.93 -13.90 -13.49
N SER A 475 -7.36 -12.94 -12.78
CA SER A 475 -7.81 -12.53 -11.45
C SER A 475 -7.72 -11.04 -11.27
N GLY A 476 -8.67 -10.47 -10.51
CA GLY A 476 -8.61 -9.09 -10.03
C GLY A 476 -8.32 -9.00 -8.53
N ASP A 477 -7.94 -10.09 -7.89
CA ASP A 477 -7.71 -10.10 -6.44
C ASP A 477 -6.52 -9.23 -6.04
N HIS A 478 -6.60 -8.65 -4.85
CA HIS A 478 -5.50 -7.95 -4.22
C HIS A 478 -4.64 -8.93 -3.40
N GLY A 479 -3.35 -9.05 -3.74
CA GLY A 479 -2.45 -10.07 -3.21
C GLY A 479 -2.59 -11.38 -3.99
N GLN A 480 -1.54 -11.76 -4.72
CA GLN A 480 -1.55 -12.89 -5.63
C GLN A 480 -0.88 -14.13 -5.02
N TYR A 481 0.04 -13.94 -4.06
CA TYR A 481 0.79 -15.02 -3.44
C TYR A 481 0.73 -14.92 -1.90
N PRO A 482 0.62 -16.03 -1.17
CA PRO A 482 0.31 -17.38 -1.65
C PRO A 482 -1.19 -17.51 -1.98
N GLY A 483 -1.49 -17.77 -3.25
CA GLY A 483 -2.87 -17.90 -3.76
C GLY A 483 -3.07 -19.22 -4.51
N SER A 484 -4.24 -19.40 -5.11
CA SER A 484 -4.62 -20.60 -5.87
C SER A 484 -4.06 -20.61 -7.30
N ASN A 485 -3.57 -19.49 -7.83
CA ASN A 485 -3.03 -19.41 -9.18
C ASN A 485 -1.73 -20.21 -9.29
N ALA A 486 -1.76 -21.34 -10.00
CA ALA A 486 -0.64 -22.26 -10.13
C ALA A 486 0.57 -21.62 -10.86
N CYS A 487 0.32 -20.78 -11.88
CA CYS A 487 1.38 -20.07 -12.60
C CYS A 487 2.12 -19.09 -11.67
N VAL A 488 1.40 -18.29 -10.88
CA VAL A 488 2.00 -17.37 -9.90
C VAL A 488 2.79 -18.15 -8.86
N ARG A 489 2.22 -19.23 -8.33
CA ARG A 489 2.87 -20.08 -7.34
C ARG A 489 4.19 -20.66 -7.87
N GLU A 490 4.18 -21.23 -9.06
CA GLU A 490 5.38 -21.81 -9.69
C GLU A 490 6.49 -20.76 -9.87
N VAL A 491 6.15 -19.59 -10.40
CA VAL A 491 7.12 -18.50 -10.62
C VAL A 491 7.71 -18.00 -9.31
N VAL A 492 6.87 -17.76 -8.30
CA VAL A 492 7.32 -17.23 -6.99
C VAL A 492 8.14 -18.27 -6.24
N GLU A 493 7.70 -19.53 -6.16
CA GLU A 493 8.41 -20.58 -5.45
C GLU A 493 9.72 -20.94 -6.15
N SER A 494 9.76 -21.01 -7.49
CA SER A 494 11.01 -21.18 -8.24
C SER A 494 12.01 -20.04 -7.96
N TYR A 495 11.52 -18.82 -7.84
CA TYR A 495 12.36 -17.68 -7.49
C TYR A 495 12.83 -17.74 -6.03
N LEU A 496 11.93 -17.97 -5.09
CA LEU A 496 12.27 -18.02 -3.67
C LEU A 496 13.17 -19.21 -3.32
N LEU A 497 12.86 -20.39 -3.86
CA LEU A 497 13.58 -21.62 -3.52
C LEU A 497 14.87 -21.80 -4.34
N ASP A 498 14.85 -21.54 -5.65
CA ASP A 498 15.96 -21.86 -6.55
C ASP A 498 16.69 -20.63 -7.10
N GLY A 499 16.15 -19.42 -6.86
CA GLY A 499 16.69 -18.17 -7.41
C GLY A 499 16.43 -18.00 -8.91
N ARG A 500 15.53 -18.82 -9.48
CA ARG A 500 15.18 -18.73 -10.91
C ARG A 500 14.30 -17.52 -11.17
N VAL A 501 14.83 -16.55 -11.87
CA VAL A 501 14.12 -15.32 -12.26
C VAL A 501 13.64 -15.47 -13.70
N PRO A 502 12.39 -15.06 -14.02
CA PRO A 502 11.96 -14.99 -15.40
C PRO A 502 12.90 -14.11 -16.25
N ALA A 503 13.25 -14.56 -17.45
CA ALA A 503 14.16 -13.82 -18.35
C ALA A 503 13.57 -12.46 -18.78
N ARG A 504 12.24 -12.37 -18.83
CA ARG A 504 11.45 -11.18 -19.18
C ARG A 504 10.18 -11.13 -18.34
N ASP A 505 9.45 -10.01 -18.41
CA ASP A 505 8.10 -9.93 -17.87
C ASP A 505 7.22 -11.02 -18.48
N LEU A 506 6.28 -11.51 -17.69
CA LEU A 506 5.37 -12.58 -18.12
C LEU A 506 3.93 -12.33 -17.65
N SER A 507 2.98 -13.05 -18.23
CA SER A 507 1.60 -13.06 -17.81
C SER A 507 1.20 -14.44 -17.31
N CYS A 508 0.46 -14.47 -16.20
CA CYS A 508 -0.24 -15.64 -15.69
C CYS A 508 -1.75 -15.48 -15.93
N PRO A 509 -2.46 -16.51 -16.39
CA PRO A 509 -3.90 -16.47 -16.60
C PRO A 509 -4.68 -16.35 -15.29
#